data_f97e4e5b021c63a1ac3580a80b342ebf
#
_entry.id   f97e4e5b021c63a1ac3580a80b342ebf
#
_cell.length_a   1.000
_cell.length_b   1.000
_cell.length_c   1.000
_cell.angle_alpha   90.00
_cell.angle_beta   90.00
_cell.angle_gamma   90.00
#
_symmetry.space_group_name_H-M   'P 1'
#
loop_
_entity.id
_entity.type
_entity.pdbx_description
1 polymer ?
#
loop_
_entity_poly.entity_id
_entity_poly.type
_entity_poly.pdbx_seq_one_letter_code
_entity_poly.pdbx_strand_id
1 'polypeptide(L)'
;GAVMACIEDFRDFVIGADPLQSEHIWQSMYVHSFYRAGPVMGSAISGIDQALWDIRGKVLGLPVYQLLGGPHDPRGVRGYYHTQANTREQLLALRETAEKLGVSCFKSGIPGQYEWIETHAKIDRAVKSLQFLREGLGPNIDIAIDFHAKTSPSVAQVIVKEVEPLGL
;
A
#
# COMPACT_ATOMS: atom_id res chain seq x y z
N GLY A 1 13.12 -15.34 2.09
CA GLY A 1 12.67 -14.75 3.36
C GLY A 1 11.52 -15.53 4.00
N ALA A 2 11.07 -15.13 5.20
CA ALA A 2 10.10 -15.88 6.01
C ALA A 2 8.78 -16.20 5.28
N VAL A 3 8.22 -15.26 4.52
CA VAL A 3 6.99 -15.48 3.74
C VAL A 3 7.19 -16.59 2.69
N MET A 4 8.34 -16.63 2.01
CA MET A 4 8.63 -17.68 1.03
C MET A 4 8.75 -19.06 1.69
N ALA A 5 9.41 -19.15 2.84
CA ALA A 5 9.47 -20.40 3.60
C ALA A 5 8.07 -20.90 3.99
N CYS A 6 7.20 -19.98 4.44
CA CYS A 6 5.83 -20.29 4.78
C CYS A 6 5.00 -20.75 3.55
N ILE A 7 5.24 -20.19 2.37
CA ILE A 7 4.62 -20.67 1.12
C ILE A 7 5.08 -22.09 0.79
N GLU A 8 6.36 -22.40 0.98
CA GLU A 8 6.87 -23.75 0.78
C GLU A 8 6.26 -24.76 1.77
N ASP A 9 6.03 -24.36 3.02
CA ASP A 9 5.34 -25.20 4.02
C ASP A 9 3.89 -25.52 3.63
N PHE A 10 3.25 -24.66 2.83
CA PHE A 10 1.89 -24.89 2.32
C PHE A 10 1.83 -25.77 1.07
N ARG A 11 2.98 -26.20 0.55
CA ARG A 11 3.08 -26.94 -0.69
C ARG A 11 2.15 -28.16 -0.75
N ASP A 12 2.09 -28.93 0.31
CA ASP A 12 1.31 -30.18 0.37
C ASP A 12 -0.21 -29.93 0.37
N PHE A 13 -0.66 -28.73 0.69
CA PHE A 13 -2.08 -28.34 0.61
C PHE A 13 -2.48 -27.79 -0.75
N VAL A 14 -1.51 -27.35 -1.54
CA VAL A 14 -1.74 -26.61 -2.79
C VAL A 14 -1.45 -27.48 -4.02
N ILE A 15 -0.35 -28.23 -3.99
CA ILE A 15 0.08 -29.04 -5.15
C ILE A 15 -0.85 -30.25 -5.31
N GLY A 16 -1.48 -30.34 -6.50
CA GLY A 16 -2.45 -31.38 -6.83
C GLY A 16 -3.87 -31.14 -6.35
N ALA A 17 -4.11 -30.08 -5.57
CA ALA A 17 -5.46 -29.67 -5.21
C ALA A 17 -6.18 -28.99 -6.39
N ASP A 18 -7.51 -29.11 -6.42
CA ASP A 18 -8.33 -28.36 -7.38
C ASP A 18 -8.34 -26.86 -7.01
N PRO A 19 -7.78 -25.98 -7.84
CA PRO A 19 -7.69 -24.56 -7.54
C PRO A 19 -9.05 -23.86 -7.45
N LEU A 20 -10.11 -24.48 -7.94
CA LEU A 20 -11.47 -23.95 -7.83
C LEU A 20 -12.07 -24.19 -6.44
N GLN A 21 -11.48 -25.03 -5.62
CA GLN A 21 -11.81 -25.22 -4.21
C GLN A 21 -11.03 -24.27 -3.32
N SER A 22 -10.97 -23.01 -3.67
CA SER A 22 -10.12 -22.00 -3.01
C SER A 22 -10.39 -21.87 -1.52
N GLU A 23 -11.66 -21.95 -1.08
CA GLU A 23 -12.03 -21.90 0.34
C GLU A 23 -11.45 -23.09 1.10
N HIS A 24 -11.53 -24.30 0.55
CA HIS A 24 -10.95 -25.48 1.18
C HIS A 24 -9.43 -25.35 1.33
N ILE A 25 -8.75 -24.90 0.28
CA ILE A 25 -7.29 -24.68 0.31
C ILE A 25 -6.94 -23.60 1.35
N TRP A 26 -7.67 -22.49 1.37
CA TRP A 26 -7.47 -21.40 2.34
C TRP A 26 -7.61 -21.91 3.78
N GLN A 27 -8.70 -22.62 4.08
CA GLN A 27 -8.95 -23.19 5.40
C GLN A 27 -7.88 -24.18 5.82
N SER A 28 -7.43 -25.02 4.90
CA SER A 28 -6.36 -26.00 5.16
C SER A 28 -5.07 -25.32 5.55
N MET A 29 -4.66 -24.29 4.82
CA MET A 29 -3.48 -23.47 5.14
C MET A 29 -3.62 -22.75 6.48
N TYR A 30 -4.79 -22.17 6.76
CA TYR A 30 -5.02 -21.39 7.96
C TYR A 30 -5.01 -22.24 9.24
N VAL A 31 -5.56 -23.44 9.20
CA VAL A 31 -5.64 -24.33 10.37
C VAL A 31 -4.45 -25.27 10.51
N HIS A 32 -3.58 -25.36 9.51
CA HIS A 32 -2.39 -26.23 9.51
C HIS A 32 -1.48 -25.97 10.72
N SER A 33 -1.22 -24.71 11.05
CA SER A 33 -0.38 -24.34 12.17
C SER A 33 -1.19 -24.26 13.46
N PHE A 34 -0.66 -24.87 14.54
CA PHE A 34 -1.24 -24.74 15.88
C PHE A 34 -1.31 -23.27 16.34
N TYR A 35 -0.27 -22.49 16.05
CA TYR A 35 -0.22 -21.03 16.31
C TYR A 35 -0.75 -20.28 15.10
N ARG A 36 -2.03 -20.30 14.90
CA ARG A 36 -2.68 -19.68 13.74
C ARG A 36 -2.30 -18.21 13.56
N ALA A 37 -1.99 -17.88 12.31
CA ALA A 37 -1.81 -16.54 11.83
C ALA A 37 -0.49 -15.85 12.23
N GLY A 38 -0.54 -14.54 12.33
CA GLY A 38 0.59 -13.65 12.29
C GLY A 38 0.85 -13.13 10.89
N PRO A 39 1.58 -12.02 10.78
CA PRO A 39 1.74 -11.31 9.50
C PRO A 39 2.47 -12.13 8.43
N VAL A 40 3.40 -13.02 8.81
CA VAL A 40 4.14 -13.86 7.86
C VAL A 40 3.22 -14.89 7.22
N MET A 41 2.50 -15.67 8.04
CA MET A 41 1.56 -16.68 7.56
C MET A 41 0.40 -16.02 6.80
N GLY A 42 -0.17 -14.94 7.33
CA GLY A 42 -1.24 -14.20 6.66
C GLY A 42 -0.83 -13.68 5.28
N SER A 43 0.41 -13.20 5.13
CA SER A 43 0.94 -12.78 3.83
C SER A 43 1.13 -13.95 2.86
N ALA A 44 1.58 -15.10 3.35
CA ALA A 44 1.76 -16.30 2.54
C ALA A 44 0.41 -16.84 2.04
N ILE A 45 -0.59 -16.96 2.93
CA ILE A 45 -1.96 -17.36 2.58
C ILE A 45 -2.56 -16.39 1.58
N SER A 46 -2.45 -15.08 1.83
CA SER A 46 -2.96 -14.04 0.92
C SER A 46 -2.36 -14.13 -0.48
N GLY A 47 -1.05 -14.40 -0.59
CA GLY A 47 -0.41 -14.58 -1.89
C GLY A 47 -0.95 -15.76 -2.68
N ILE A 48 -1.16 -16.90 -2.03
CA ILE A 48 -1.74 -18.09 -2.65
C ILE A 48 -3.22 -17.86 -2.99
N ASP A 49 -3.99 -17.27 -2.08
CA ASP A 49 -5.41 -16.97 -2.29
C ASP A 49 -5.64 -16.05 -3.50
N GLN A 50 -4.83 -15.00 -3.66
CA GLN A 50 -4.88 -14.14 -4.84
C GLN A 50 -4.61 -14.91 -6.14
N ALA A 51 -3.68 -15.87 -6.12
CA ALA A 51 -3.43 -16.72 -7.28
C ALA A 51 -4.62 -17.65 -7.59
N LEU A 52 -5.29 -18.18 -6.57
CA LEU A 52 -6.49 -19.01 -6.74
C LEU A 52 -7.66 -18.22 -7.33
N TRP A 53 -7.86 -16.96 -6.87
CA TRP A 53 -8.85 -16.05 -7.43
C TRP A 53 -8.55 -15.69 -8.89
N ASP A 54 -7.28 -15.47 -9.25
CA ASP A 54 -6.86 -15.22 -10.63
C ASP A 54 -7.12 -16.42 -11.55
N ILE A 55 -6.80 -17.64 -11.07
CA ILE A 55 -7.12 -18.87 -11.79
C ILE A 55 -8.63 -18.99 -12.01
N ARG A 56 -9.44 -18.79 -10.97
CA ARG A 56 -10.90 -18.83 -11.06
C ARG A 56 -11.43 -17.82 -12.06
N GLY A 57 -10.92 -16.59 -12.05
CA GLY A 57 -11.28 -15.55 -13.01
C GLY A 57 -10.97 -15.97 -14.45
N LYS A 58 -9.79 -16.52 -14.69
CA LYS A 58 -9.37 -17.02 -16.01
C LYS A 58 -10.23 -18.18 -16.51
N VAL A 59 -10.56 -19.13 -15.63
CA VAL A 59 -11.44 -20.27 -15.96
C VAL A 59 -12.84 -19.81 -16.35
N LEU A 60 -13.38 -18.80 -15.65
CA LEU A 60 -14.71 -18.28 -15.90
C LEU A 60 -14.75 -17.18 -16.99
N GLY A 61 -13.61 -16.73 -17.49
CA GLY A 61 -13.51 -15.62 -18.43
C GLY A 61 -13.94 -14.27 -17.86
N LEU A 62 -13.84 -14.09 -16.51
CA LEU A 62 -14.26 -12.89 -15.81
C LEU A 62 -13.10 -12.31 -15.01
N PRO A 63 -12.95 -10.99 -14.95
CA PRO A 63 -12.00 -10.36 -14.05
C PRO A 63 -12.45 -10.55 -12.59
N VAL A 64 -11.46 -10.68 -11.68
CA VAL A 64 -11.72 -10.99 -10.27
C VAL A 64 -12.67 -9.99 -9.61
N TYR A 65 -12.58 -8.69 -9.95
CA TYR A 65 -13.47 -7.69 -9.36
C TYR A 65 -14.96 -7.96 -9.66
N GLN A 66 -15.29 -8.56 -10.80
CA GLN A 66 -16.67 -8.96 -11.12
C GLN A 66 -17.12 -10.17 -10.29
N LEU A 67 -16.20 -11.11 -10.03
CA LEU A 67 -16.48 -12.24 -9.13
C LEU A 67 -16.74 -11.79 -7.70
N LEU A 68 -16.15 -10.66 -7.30
CA LEU A 68 -16.30 -10.05 -5.96
C LEU A 68 -17.51 -9.09 -5.86
N GLY A 69 -18.35 -9.01 -6.87
CA GLY A 69 -19.58 -8.20 -6.84
C GLY A 69 -19.59 -6.98 -7.76
N GLY A 70 -18.55 -6.81 -8.57
CA GLY A 70 -18.43 -5.70 -9.54
C GLY A 70 -17.81 -4.43 -8.95
N PRO A 71 -17.69 -3.37 -9.75
CA PRO A 71 -17.08 -2.13 -9.31
C PRO A 71 -18.00 -1.36 -8.34
N HIS A 72 -17.43 -0.79 -7.30
CA HIS A 72 -18.15 0.13 -6.41
C HIS A 72 -18.58 1.40 -7.14
N ASP A 73 -17.69 1.95 -8.00
CA ASP A 73 -17.94 3.10 -8.86
C ASP A 73 -17.66 2.71 -10.31
N PRO A 74 -18.65 2.84 -11.25
CA PRO A 74 -18.44 2.56 -12.66
C PRO A 74 -17.32 3.38 -13.32
N ARG A 75 -16.96 4.53 -12.74
CA ARG A 75 -15.85 5.36 -13.21
C ARG A 75 -14.48 4.80 -12.84
N GLY A 76 -14.42 3.79 -11.99
CA GLY A 76 -13.20 3.18 -11.48
C GLY A 76 -12.81 3.67 -10.09
N VAL A 77 -11.68 3.19 -9.61
CA VAL A 77 -11.11 3.56 -8.31
C VAL A 77 -10.07 4.66 -8.52
N ARG A 78 -10.18 5.73 -7.74
CA ARG A 78 -9.16 6.78 -7.73
C ARG A 78 -7.86 6.22 -7.19
N GLY A 79 -6.82 6.20 -8.02
CA GLY A 79 -5.48 5.78 -7.65
C GLY A 79 -4.61 6.93 -7.16
N TYR A 80 -3.55 6.60 -6.45
CA TYR A 80 -2.46 7.52 -6.16
C TYR A 80 -1.15 6.98 -6.74
N TYR A 81 -0.22 7.89 -7.01
CA TYR A 81 1.13 7.55 -7.44
C TYR A 81 2.12 7.78 -6.31
N HIS A 82 3.02 6.84 -6.09
CA HIS A 82 4.00 6.96 -5.00
C HIS A 82 5.13 7.90 -5.41
N THR A 83 5.53 8.81 -4.53
CA THR A 83 6.62 9.76 -4.79
C THR A 83 7.55 9.94 -3.60
N GLN A 84 8.79 10.30 -3.90
CA GLN A 84 9.80 10.75 -2.95
C GLN A 84 10.60 11.92 -3.56
N ALA A 85 9.93 12.83 -4.26
CA ALA A 85 10.60 13.96 -4.87
C ALA A 85 11.23 14.90 -3.83
N ASN A 86 12.52 15.13 -3.97
CA ASN A 86 13.32 16.00 -3.11
C ASN A 86 14.08 17.07 -3.92
N THR A 87 13.96 17.06 -5.24
CA THR A 87 14.58 18.03 -6.15
C THR A 87 13.55 18.61 -7.11
N ARG A 88 13.87 19.77 -7.67
CA ARG A 88 13.02 20.44 -8.66
C ARG A 88 12.79 19.59 -9.91
N GLU A 89 13.83 18.92 -10.39
CA GLU A 89 13.75 18.02 -11.54
C GLU A 89 12.77 16.85 -11.28
N GLN A 90 12.84 16.28 -10.08
CA GLN A 90 11.91 15.22 -9.66
C GLN A 90 10.47 15.73 -9.58
N LEU A 91 10.25 16.95 -9.08
CA LEU A 91 8.93 17.57 -9.07
C LEU A 91 8.38 17.81 -10.48
N LEU A 92 9.20 18.27 -11.42
CA LEU A 92 8.80 18.44 -12.81
C LEU A 92 8.38 17.11 -13.44
N ALA A 93 9.17 16.05 -13.22
CA ALA A 93 8.84 14.70 -13.69
C ALA A 93 7.52 14.17 -13.09
N LEU A 94 7.20 14.50 -11.83
CA LEU A 94 5.91 14.17 -11.22
C LEU A 94 4.74 14.90 -11.88
N ARG A 95 4.91 16.19 -12.21
CA ARG A 95 3.88 16.96 -12.91
C ARG A 95 3.61 16.39 -14.30
N GLU A 96 4.66 16.07 -15.04
CA GLU A 96 4.52 15.38 -16.33
C GLU A 96 3.81 14.03 -16.18
N THR A 97 4.12 13.28 -15.13
CA THR A 97 3.46 12.01 -14.81
C THR A 97 1.98 12.22 -14.50
N ALA A 98 1.65 13.26 -13.70
CA ALA A 98 0.27 13.60 -13.38
C ALA A 98 -0.54 13.91 -14.64
N GLU A 99 0.01 14.75 -15.53
CA GLU A 99 -0.63 15.13 -16.80
C GLU A 99 -0.78 13.90 -17.73
N LYS A 100 0.28 13.13 -17.90
CA LYS A 100 0.30 11.97 -18.82
C LYS A 100 -0.64 10.84 -18.40
N LEU A 101 -0.74 10.57 -17.09
CA LEU A 101 -1.51 9.45 -16.53
C LEU A 101 -2.86 9.88 -15.96
N GLY A 102 -3.18 11.18 -15.93
CA GLY A 102 -4.39 11.71 -15.30
C GLY A 102 -4.42 11.47 -13.78
N VAL A 103 -3.25 11.42 -13.13
CA VAL A 103 -3.14 11.20 -11.68
C VAL A 103 -3.38 12.51 -10.94
N SER A 104 -4.30 12.50 -9.99
CA SER A 104 -4.65 13.66 -9.15
C SER A 104 -4.24 13.52 -7.69
N CYS A 105 -3.52 12.45 -7.34
CA CYS A 105 -3.06 12.20 -5.98
C CYS A 105 -1.67 11.56 -5.97
N PHE A 106 -0.78 12.07 -5.13
CA PHE A 106 0.51 11.46 -4.85
C PHE A 106 0.59 11.06 -3.38
N LYS A 107 1.20 9.91 -3.11
CA LYS A 107 1.54 9.48 -1.76
C LYS A 107 3.04 9.65 -1.53
N SER A 108 3.40 10.39 -0.48
CA SER A 108 4.78 10.59 -0.05
C SER A 108 5.02 10.01 1.34
N GLY A 109 6.22 9.48 1.58
CA GLY A 109 6.68 9.20 2.92
C GLY A 109 7.26 10.44 3.59
N ILE A 110 7.47 10.35 4.90
CA ILE A 110 8.27 11.32 5.65
C ILE A 110 9.76 10.94 5.60
N PRO A 111 10.68 11.91 5.49
CA PRO A 111 12.11 11.63 5.39
C PRO A 111 12.69 11.12 6.70
N GLY A 112 13.54 10.09 6.61
CA GLY A 112 14.34 9.59 7.73
C GLY A 112 13.66 8.55 8.61
N GLN A 113 14.32 8.23 9.71
CA GLN A 113 13.82 7.40 10.80
C GLN A 113 13.52 8.29 12.01
N TYR A 114 12.49 7.93 12.76
CA TYR A 114 12.04 8.70 13.91
C TYR A 114 12.17 7.88 15.19
N GLU A 115 12.56 8.58 16.26
CA GLU A 115 12.57 8.02 17.60
C GLU A 115 11.19 8.18 18.25
N TRP A 116 11.02 7.57 19.42
CA TRP A 116 9.78 7.70 20.19
C TRP A 116 9.48 9.15 20.60
N ILE A 117 10.54 9.89 20.95
CA ILE A 117 10.54 11.33 21.22
C ILE A 117 11.50 11.97 20.23
N GLU A 118 11.02 12.95 19.50
CA GLU A 118 11.81 13.59 18.45
C GLU A 118 12.12 15.04 18.70
N THR A 119 13.18 15.49 18.02
CA THR A 119 13.59 16.91 18.05
C THR A 119 12.75 17.74 17.07
N HIS A 120 12.51 19.01 17.41
CA HIS A 120 11.87 19.95 16.50
C HIS A 120 12.58 20.02 15.14
N ALA A 121 13.89 19.95 15.10
CA ALA A 121 14.66 19.99 13.86
C ALA A 121 14.35 18.82 12.89
N LYS A 122 13.99 17.64 13.40
CA LYS A 122 13.57 16.53 12.56
C LYS A 122 12.11 16.70 12.08
N ILE A 123 11.25 17.21 12.95
CA ILE A 123 9.86 17.56 12.60
C ILE A 123 9.87 18.61 11.49
N ASP A 124 10.62 19.70 11.67
CA ASP A 124 10.77 20.77 10.67
C ASP A 124 11.23 20.25 9.31
N ARG A 125 12.13 19.28 9.29
CA ARG A 125 12.57 18.66 8.01
C ARG A 125 11.44 17.92 7.31
N ALA A 126 10.60 17.20 8.06
CA ALA A 126 9.43 16.54 7.50
C ALA A 126 8.44 17.57 6.93
N VAL A 127 8.14 18.61 7.69
CA VAL A 127 7.25 19.70 7.26
C VAL A 127 7.78 20.39 6.01
N LYS A 128 9.05 20.78 5.99
CA LYS A 128 9.68 21.41 4.80
C LYS A 128 9.66 20.51 3.57
N SER A 129 9.85 19.21 3.73
CA SER A 129 9.75 18.27 2.61
C SER A 129 8.33 18.22 2.03
N LEU A 130 7.30 18.28 2.88
CA LEU A 130 5.91 18.28 2.46
C LEU A 130 5.49 19.63 1.88
N GLN A 131 5.99 20.75 2.42
CA GLN A 131 5.83 22.09 1.84
C GLN A 131 6.41 22.15 0.42
N PHE A 132 7.62 21.63 0.24
CA PHE A 132 8.26 21.56 -1.06
C PHE A 132 7.41 20.79 -2.09
N LEU A 133 6.80 19.66 -1.69
CA LEU A 133 5.89 18.91 -2.54
C LEU A 133 4.64 19.71 -2.87
N ARG A 134 4.01 20.34 -1.87
CA ARG A 134 2.81 21.18 -2.07
C ARG A 134 3.07 22.34 -3.00
N GLU A 135 4.15 23.08 -2.80
CA GLU A 135 4.55 24.20 -3.65
C GLU A 135 4.83 23.75 -5.09
N GLY A 136 5.50 22.61 -5.24
CA GLY A 136 5.84 22.07 -6.55
C GLY A 136 4.68 21.46 -7.31
N LEU A 137 3.76 20.79 -6.64
CA LEU A 137 2.60 20.13 -7.28
C LEU A 137 1.39 21.05 -7.43
N GLY A 138 1.32 22.13 -6.65
CA GLY A 138 0.20 23.08 -6.67
C GLY A 138 -1.01 22.59 -5.87
N PRO A 139 -2.07 23.42 -5.76
CA PRO A 139 -3.20 23.18 -4.85
C PRO A 139 -4.19 22.10 -5.34
N ASN A 140 -4.17 21.77 -6.62
CA ASN A 140 -5.16 20.86 -7.23
C ASN A 140 -4.75 19.38 -7.21
N ILE A 141 -3.54 19.08 -6.74
CA ILE A 141 -3.05 17.72 -6.59
C ILE A 141 -3.12 17.35 -5.11
N ASP A 142 -3.79 16.24 -4.78
CA ASP A 142 -3.80 15.75 -3.41
C ASP A 142 -2.48 15.09 -3.05
N ILE A 143 -2.07 15.28 -1.81
CA ILE A 143 -0.85 14.67 -1.27
C ILE A 143 -1.24 13.87 -0.03
N ALA A 144 -1.07 12.57 -0.09
CA ALA A 144 -1.23 11.67 1.04
C ALA A 144 0.12 11.44 1.73
N ILE A 145 0.12 11.41 3.06
CA ILE A 145 1.31 11.14 3.87
C ILE A 145 1.27 9.71 4.37
N ASP A 146 2.33 8.95 4.10
CA ASP A 146 2.54 7.64 4.68
C ASP A 146 3.63 7.69 5.76
N PHE A 147 3.25 7.54 7.00
CA PHE A 147 4.19 7.47 8.12
C PHE A 147 4.95 6.15 8.19
N HIS A 148 4.47 5.13 7.49
CA HIS A 148 5.12 3.83 7.31
C HIS A 148 5.58 3.17 8.62
N ALA A 149 4.80 3.34 9.69
CA ALA A 149 5.11 2.90 11.06
C ALA A 149 6.48 3.40 11.59
N LYS A 150 6.99 4.52 11.05
CA LYS A 150 8.32 5.06 11.42
C LYS A 150 8.28 6.06 12.54
N THR A 151 7.09 6.48 12.99
CA THR A 151 6.92 7.47 14.04
C THR A 151 6.04 6.94 15.17
N SER A 152 6.21 7.47 16.38
CA SER A 152 5.22 7.30 17.44
C SER A 152 3.95 8.10 17.14
N PRO A 153 2.78 7.71 17.68
CA PRO A 153 1.55 8.46 17.53
C PRO A 153 1.66 9.93 17.93
N SER A 154 2.42 10.24 19.00
CA SER A 154 2.63 11.60 19.47
C SER A 154 3.41 12.46 18.46
N VAL A 155 4.48 11.92 17.87
CA VAL A 155 5.25 12.61 16.83
C VAL A 155 4.41 12.80 15.56
N ALA A 156 3.64 11.78 15.17
CA ALA A 156 2.74 11.87 14.02
C ALA A 156 1.72 13.00 14.22
N GLN A 157 1.11 13.12 15.39
CA GLN A 157 0.15 14.20 15.69
C GLN A 157 0.77 15.60 15.57
N VAL A 158 2.02 15.77 16.00
CA VAL A 158 2.71 17.06 15.84
C VAL A 158 2.91 17.37 14.36
N ILE A 159 3.44 16.42 13.59
CA ILE A 159 3.64 16.60 12.15
C ILE A 159 2.32 16.94 11.46
N VAL A 160 1.23 16.20 11.74
CA VAL A 160 -0.09 16.45 11.14
C VAL A 160 -0.58 17.86 11.41
N LYS A 161 -0.45 18.37 12.63
CA LYS A 161 -0.83 19.76 12.97
C LYS A 161 -0.02 20.79 12.17
N GLU A 162 1.29 20.58 12.04
CA GLU A 162 2.17 21.49 11.32
C GLU A 162 1.88 21.51 9.81
N VAL A 163 1.42 20.41 9.23
CA VAL A 163 1.13 20.33 7.79
C VAL A 163 -0.34 20.55 7.43
N GLU A 164 -1.24 20.66 8.41
CA GLU A 164 -2.66 20.95 8.18
C GLU A 164 -2.88 22.16 7.27
N PRO A 165 -2.15 23.30 7.42
CA PRO A 165 -2.30 24.46 6.55
C PRO A 165 -1.90 24.20 5.08
N LEU A 166 -1.20 23.11 4.81
CA LEU A 166 -0.80 22.73 3.44
C LEU A 166 -1.95 22.03 2.68
N GLY A 167 -3.05 21.67 3.33
CA GLY A 167 -4.17 20.99 2.70
C GLY A 167 -3.80 19.60 2.17
N LEU A 168 -3.09 18.80 3.00
CA LEU A 168 -2.67 17.44 2.67
C LEU A 168 -3.74 16.44 3.07
#